data_08dccdc6314bb4314badefde65409e0f
#
_entry.id   08dccdc6314bb4314badefde65409e0f
#
_cell.length_a   1.000
_cell.length_b   1.000
_cell.length_c   1.000
_cell.angle_alpha   90.00
_cell.angle_beta   90.00
_cell.angle_gamma   90.00
#
_symmetry.space_group_name_H-M   'P 1'
#
loop_
_entity.id
_entity.type
_entity.pdbx_description
1 polymer ?
#
loop_
_entity_poly.entity_id
_entity_poly.type
_entity_poly.pdbx_seq_one_letter_code
_entity_poly.pdbx_strand_id
1 'polypeptide(L)' 'MEIKEFIANFADQFDETDVETFTPETKFKDLEEWSSLIALSVIAMVDEEYDVTLKGDDIRNSNTIEDLFNLVKERA' A
#
# COMPACT_ATOMS: atom_id res chain seq x y z
N MET A 1 11.16 9.31 4.80
CA MET A 1 10.44 8.24 4.10
C MET A 1 10.10 8.71 2.70
N GLU A 2 10.52 7.94 1.69
CA GLU A 2 10.35 8.31 0.29
C GLU A 2 9.18 7.55 -0.33
N ILE A 3 8.37 8.23 -1.12
CA ILE A 3 7.22 7.60 -1.75
C ILE A 3 7.64 6.51 -2.75
N LYS A 4 8.77 6.70 -3.43
CA LYS A 4 9.28 5.69 -4.36
C LYS A 4 9.56 4.36 -3.67
N GLU A 5 10.15 4.42 -2.51
CA GLU A 5 10.44 3.24 -1.71
C GLU A 5 9.15 2.59 -1.22
N PHE A 6 8.19 3.41 -0.79
CA PHE A 6 6.90 2.90 -0.34
C PHE A 6 6.17 2.18 -1.49
N ILE A 7 6.18 2.77 -2.68
CA ILE A 7 5.55 2.16 -3.86
C ILE A 7 6.21 0.84 -4.19
N ALA A 8 7.54 0.75 -4.13
CA ALA A 8 8.26 -0.49 -4.40
C ALA A 8 7.88 -1.58 -3.39
N ASN A 9 7.83 -1.22 -2.11
CA ASN A 9 7.43 -2.16 -1.06
C ASN A 9 5.97 -2.59 -1.22
N PHE A 10 5.12 -1.67 -1.64
CA PHE A 10 3.71 -1.95 -1.90
C PHE A 10 3.58 -2.95 -3.06
N ALA A 11 4.31 -2.68 -4.15
CA ALA A 11 4.27 -3.54 -5.34
C ALA A 11 4.76 -4.96 -5.05
N ASP A 12 5.68 -5.10 -4.11
CA ASP A 12 6.22 -6.42 -3.74
C ASP A 12 5.14 -7.35 -3.19
N GLN A 13 4.01 -6.82 -2.76
CA GLN A 13 2.92 -7.63 -2.23
C GLN A 13 2.08 -8.27 -3.34
N PHE A 14 2.32 -7.88 -4.58
CA PHE A 14 1.57 -8.37 -5.74
C PHE A 14 2.45 -9.33 -6.54
N ASP A 15 1.86 -10.41 -7.03
CA ASP A 15 2.59 -11.44 -7.77
C ASP A 15 2.50 -11.24 -9.28
N GLU A 16 1.37 -10.77 -9.78
CA GLU A 16 1.10 -10.74 -11.21
C GLU A 16 0.86 -9.36 -11.80
N THR A 17 0.74 -8.34 -10.95
CA THR A 17 0.53 -6.99 -11.42
C THR A 17 1.87 -6.38 -11.81
N ASP A 18 1.92 -5.80 -13.01
CA ASP A 18 3.13 -5.17 -13.52
C ASP A 18 3.57 -4.02 -12.60
N VAL A 19 4.84 -3.99 -12.26
CA VAL A 19 5.40 -2.96 -11.37
C VAL A 19 5.17 -1.56 -11.92
N GLU A 20 5.12 -1.41 -13.25
CA GLU A 20 4.90 -0.11 -13.89
C GLU A 20 3.50 0.45 -13.65
N THR A 21 2.56 -0.42 -13.23
CA THR A 21 1.20 -0.01 -12.91
C THR A 21 1.16 0.85 -11.64
N PHE A 22 2.15 0.67 -10.76
CA PHE A 22 2.12 1.30 -9.44
C PHE A 22 2.71 2.71 -9.48
N THR A 23 1.83 3.68 -9.33
CA THR A 23 2.18 5.11 -9.26
C THR A 23 1.48 5.70 -8.05
N PRO A 24 1.85 6.93 -7.63
CA PRO A 24 1.14 7.56 -6.50
C PRO A 24 -0.37 7.64 -6.72
N GLU A 25 -0.80 7.83 -7.95
CA GLU A 25 -2.22 7.99 -8.28
C GLU A 25 -2.97 6.68 -8.48
N THR A 26 -2.28 5.55 -8.41
CA THR A 26 -2.92 4.25 -8.61
C THR A 26 -3.99 3.99 -7.56
N LYS A 27 -5.20 3.70 -8.05
CA LYS A 27 -6.31 3.31 -7.18
C LYS A 27 -6.16 1.80 -6.92
N PHE A 28 -5.42 1.46 -5.90
CA PHE A 28 -4.98 0.09 -5.67
C PHE A 28 -6.13 -0.89 -5.44
N LYS A 29 -7.25 -0.41 -4.92
CA LYS A 29 -8.41 -1.28 -4.68
C LYS A 29 -9.13 -1.68 -5.97
N ASP A 30 -8.84 -0.99 -7.06
CA ASP A 30 -9.42 -1.31 -8.37
C ASP A 30 -8.58 -2.30 -9.16
N LEU A 31 -7.40 -2.65 -8.65
CA LEU A 31 -6.53 -3.63 -9.31
C LEU A 31 -7.15 -5.02 -9.25
N GLU A 32 -7.05 -5.76 -10.35
CA GLU A 32 -7.61 -7.11 -10.45
C GLU A 32 -7.08 -8.05 -9.36
N GLU A 33 -5.80 -7.91 -9.05
CA GLU A 33 -5.14 -8.78 -8.08
C GLU A 33 -5.51 -8.42 -6.63
N TRP A 34 -6.06 -7.24 -6.41
CA TRP A 34 -6.40 -6.78 -5.07
C TRP A 34 -7.39 -7.73 -4.39
N SER A 35 -7.10 -8.09 -3.14
CA SER A 35 -7.94 -8.99 -2.37
C SER A 35 -7.70 -8.72 -0.88
N SER A 36 -8.51 -9.34 -0.03
CA SER A 36 -8.29 -9.24 1.41
C SER A 36 -6.92 -9.78 1.82
N LEU A 37 -6.45 -10.79 1.11
CA LEU A 37 -5.14 -11.37 1.39
C LEU A 37 -4.02 -10.39 1.08
N ILE A 38 -4.13 -9.71 -0.06
CA ILE A 38 -3.15 -8.68 -0.44
C ILE A 38 -3.21 -7.53 0.58
N ALA A 39 -4.42 -7.14 1.00
CA ALA A 39 -4.58 -6.08 2.00
C ALA A 39 -3.85 -6.43 3.29
N LEU A 40 -3.97 -7.68 3.75
CA LEU A 40 -3.27 -8.13 4.95
C LEU A 40 -1.75 -8.10 4.76
N SER A 41 -1.28 -8.47 3.56
CA SER A 41 0.15 -8.41 3.24
C SER A 41 0.66 -6.98 3.30
N VAL A 42 -0.12 -6.02 2.78
CA VAL A 42 0.25 -4.60 2.82
C VAL A 42 0.32 -4.12 4.28
N ILE A 43 -0.66 -4.49 5.09
CA ILE A 43 -0.66 -4.11 6.51
C ILE A 43 0.59 -4.66 7.21
N ALA A 44 0.93 -5.93 6.94
CA ALA A 44 2.11 -6.54 7.53
C ALA A 44 3.40 -5.87 7.04
N MET A 45 3.47 -5.53 5.76
CA MET A 45 4.62 -4.84 5.19
C MET A 45 4.84 -3.47 5.87
N VAL A 46 3.77 -2.72 6.06
CA VAL A 46 3.88 -1.38 6.66
C VAL A 46 4.34 -1.50 8.11
N ASP A 47 3.85 -2.48 8.84
CA ASP A 47 4.28 -2.71 10.22
C ASP A 47 5.77 -3.07 10.26
N GLU A 48 6.20 -3.95 9.36
CA GLU A 48 7.57 -4.43 9.33
C GLU A 48 8.57 -3.38 8.86
N GLU A 49 8.22 -2.63 7.81
CA GLU A 49 9.14 -1.68 7.19
C GLU A 49 9.12 -0.29 7.82
N TYR A 50 7.99 0.10 8.36
CA TYR A 50 7.81 1.49 8.86
C TYR A 50 7.37 1.56 10.31
N ASP A 51 7.17 0.42 10.95
CA ASP A 51 6.75 0.35 12.36
C ASP A 51 5.46 1.13 12.60
N VAL A 52 4.53 1.03 11.65
CA VAL A 52 3.22 1.69 11.71
C VAL A 52 2.14 0.62 11.62
N THR A 53 1.16 0.68 12.52
CA THR A 53 0.04 -0.25 12.52
C THR A 53 -1.11 0.32 11.71
N LEU A 54 -1.43 -0.34 10.59
CA LEU A 54 -2.61 -0.01 9.80
C LEU A 54 -3.74 -0.97 10.14
N LYS A 55 -4.96 -0.48 10.03
CA LYS A 55 -6.16 -1.28 10.24
C LYS A 55 -6.96 -1.34 8.95
N GLY A 56 -7.92 -2.27 8.90
CA GLY A 56 -8.78 -2.40 7.72
C GLY A 56 -9.47 -1.11 7.33
N ASP A 57 -9.89 -0.31 8.30
CA ASP A 57 -10.55 0.97 8.04
C ASP A 57 -9.62 1.95 7.35
N ASP A 58 -8.33 1.91 7.68
CA ASP A 58 -7.33 2.78 7.07
C ASP A 58 -7.22 2.47 5.57
N ILE A 59 -7.24 1.20 5.23
CA ILE A 59 -7.21 0.76 3.84
C ILE A 59 -8.48 1.19 3.12
N ARG A 60 -9.63 1.00 3.75
CA ARG A 60 -10.92 1.35 3.14
C ARG A 60 -11.05 2.84 2.87
N ASN A 61 -10.46 3.67 3.72
CA ASN A 61 -10.57 5.12 3.61
C ASN A 61 -9.51 5.72 2.68
N SER A 62 -8.55 4.92 2.22
CA SER A 62 -7.54 5.36 1.27
C SER A 62 -7.95 4.93 -0.14
N ASN A 63 -7.82 5.82 -1.11
CA ASN A 63 -8.18 5.52 -2.50
C ASN A 63 -6.96 5.22 -3.35
N THR A 64 -5.88 5.97 -3.16
CA THR A 64 -4.66 5.82 -3.94
C THR A 64 -3.50 5.40 -3.06
N ILE A 65 -2.42 4.94 -3.70
CA ILE A 65 -1.20 4.59 -2.96
C ILE A 65 -0.68 5.83 -2.22
N GLU A 66 -0.78 6.99 -2.85
CA GLU A 66 -0.35 8.24 -2.21
C GLU A 66 -1.16 8.54 -0.94
N ASP A 67 -2.47 8.29 -0.97
CA ASP A 67 -3.30 8.45 0.22
C ASP A 67 -2.79 7.59 1.37
N LEU A 68 -2.50 6.35 1.07
CA LEU A 68 -2.00 5.42 2.07
C LEU A 68 -0.61 5.82 2.56
N PHE A 69 0.25 6.24 1.63
CA PHE A 69 1.59 6.73 1.96
C PHE A 69 1.52 7.91 2.94
N ASN A 70 0.64 8.87 2.65
CA ASN A 70 0.49 10.06 3.51
C ASN A 70 0.03 9.67 4.91
N LEU A 71 -0.86 8.70 5.00
CA LEU A 71 -1.33 8.22 6.29
C LEU A 71 -0.20 7.56 7.09
N VAL A 72 0.59 6.71 6.42
CA VAL A 72 1.73 6.04 7.05
C VAL A 72 2.76 7.06 7.51
N LYS A 73 3.05 8.03 6.65
CA LYS A 73 4.01 9.09 6.96
C LYS A 73 3.58 9.91 8.17
N GLU A 74 2.28 10.17 8.28
CA GLU A 74 1.73 10.92 9.40
C GLU A 74 1.88 10.19 10.73
N ARG A 75 1.81 8.85 10.69
CA ARG A 75 1.90 8.01 11.89
C ARG A 75 3.33 7.56 12.23
N ALA A 76 4.22 7.72 11.30
CA ALA A 76 5.60 7.26 11.49
C ALA A 76 6.40 8.16 12.44
#